data_d07a65a3b2863a02616d9b8212ee3de5
#
_entry.id   d07a65a3b2863a02616d9b8212ee3de5
#
_cell.length_a   1.000
_cell.length_b   1.000
_cell.length_c   1.000
_cell.angle_alpha   90.00
_cell.angle_beta   90.00
_cell.angle_gamma   90.00
#
_symmetry.space_group_name_H-M   'P 1'
#
loop_
_entity.id
_entity.type
_entity.pdbx_description
1 polymer ?
#
loop_
_entity_poly.entity_id
_entity_poly.type
_entity_poly.pdbx_seq_one_letter_code
_entity_poly.pdbx_strand_id
1 'polypeptide(L)'
;MADSGHSRRFSAGVVVIHMAQTGVQYLLLRAYKNWDFPKGLVEPGEQPLDAAVREVKEETTLVNLAFDWGHEYMDTGPYNKGKISRYYLARSRDTQVHLPINPELGFPEHQEARWVGFETALNMVSPRLKPVIHWASDIIGAPAAGAAAAAAVKE
;
A
#
# COMPACT_ATOMS: atom_id res chain seq x y z
N MET A 1 -20.62 18.57 10.14
CA MET A 1 -20.01 18.73 11.27
C MET A 1 -18.72 17.98 11.43
N ALA A 2 -18.47 17.49 12.60
CA ALA A 2 -17.23 16.79 12.86
C ALA A 2 -17.01 15.63 11.90
N ASP A 3 -18.07 15.00 11.49
CA ASP A 3 -17.97 13.83 10.64
C ASP A 3 -17.40 14.12 9.28
N SER A 4 -17.73 15.26 8.70
CA SER A 4 -17.18 15.54 7.38
C SER A 4 -15.69 15.80 7.46
N GLY A 5 -15.20 16.33 8.58
CA GLY A 5 -13.77 16.47 8.79
C GLY A 5 -13.07 15.13 8.89
N HIS A 6 -13.68 14.15 9.56
CA HIS A 6 -13.14 12.82 9.66
C HIS A 6 -13.08 12.14 8.29
N SER A 7 -14.16 12.27 7.49
CA SER A 7 -14.18 11.65 6.17
C SER A 7 -13.04 12.15 5.30
N ARG A 8 -12.78 13.44 5.36
CA ARG A 8 -11.70 14.01 4.54
C ARG A 8 -10.31 13.66 5.04
N ARG A 9 -10.21 13.11 6.25
CA ARG A 9 -8.92 12.75 6.85
C ARG A 9 -8.70 11.26 6.90
N PHE A 10 -9.57 10.50 6.27
CA PHE A 10 -9.44 9.06 6.23
C PHE A 10 -9.04 8.64 4.83
N SER A 11 -7.88 7.99 4.73
CA SER A 11 -7.35 7.48 3.47
C SER A 11 -7.28 5.97 3.52
N ALA A 12 -7.27 5.35 2.35
CA ALA A 12 -7.09 3.93 2.23
C ALA A 12 -6.11 3.64 1.11
N GLY A 13 -5.29 2.62 1.30
CA GLY A 13 -4.32 2.23 0.31
C GLY A 13 -3.97 0.77 0.42
N VAL A 14 -2.96 0.37 -0.33
CA VAL A 14 -2.56 -1.04 -0.40
C VAL A 14 -1.06 -1.14 -0.29
N VAL A 15 -0.59 -2.05 0.56
CA VAL A 15 0.78 -2.53 0.48
C VAL A 15 0.80 -3.49 -0.69
N VAL A 16 1.31 -3.02 -1.82
CA VAL A 16 1.36 -3.81 -3.05
C VAL A 16 2.69 -4.53 -3.09
N ILE A 17 2.64 -5.84 -3.23
CA ILE A 17 3.86 -6.63 -3.28
C ILE A 17 3.99 -7.37 -4.60
N HIS A 18 5.21 -7.74 -4.92
CA HIS A 18 5.57 -8.58 -6.04
C HIS A 18 6.45 -9.70 -5.53
N MET A 19 6.15 -10.93 -5.95
CA MET A 19 6.93 -12.09 -5.55
C MET A 19 8.02 -12.32 -6.58
N ALA A 20 9.18 -11.70 -6.37
CA ALA A 20 10.32 -11.84 -7.25
C ALA A 20 11.10 -13.10 -6.89
N GLN A 21 12.01 -13.52 -7.78
CA GLN A 21 12.85 -14.68 -7.48
C GLN A 21 13.74 -14.43 -6.27
N THR A 22 14.13 -13.19 -6.06
CA THR A 22 15.00 -12.82 -4.94
C THR A 22 14.22 -12.59 -3.64
N GLY A 23 12.90 -12.69 -3.69
CA GLY A 23 12.06 -12.51 -2.52
C GLY A 23 10.94 -11.52 -2.76
N VAL A 24 10.28 -11.15 -1.67
CA VAL A 24 9.14 -10.23 -1.72
C VAL A 24 9.64 -8.81 -1.95
N GLN A 25 9.02 -8.13 -2.88
CA GLN A 25 9.28 -6.72 -3.12
C GLN A 25 8.04 -5.89 -2.82
N TYR A 26 8.26 -4.73 -2.24
CA TYR A 26 7.21 -3.79 -1.84
C TYR A 26 7.23 -2.59 -2.76
N LEU A 27 6.07 -2.15 -3.21
CA LEU A 27 5.99 -0.97 -4.06
C LEU A 27 5.90 0.28 -3.20
N LEU A 28 6.85 1.18 -3.39
CA LEU A 28 6.84 2.47 -2.72
C LEU A 28 6.83 3.58 -3.74
N LEU A 29 6.07 4.62 -3.46
CA LEU A 29 5.95 5.80 -4.28
C LEU A 29 6.52 7.00 -3.53
N ARG A 30 7.25 7.86 -4.22
CA ARG A 30 7.86 9.05 -3.60
C ARG A 30 7.10 10.31 -4.02
N ALA A 31 6.64 11.06 -3.02
CA ALA A 31 6.14 12.41 -3.19
C ALA A 31 7.09 13.33 -2.45
N TYR A 32 7.80 14.15 -3.20
CA TYR A 32 8.87 14.99 -2.65
C TYR A 32 9.95 14.13 -2.01
N LYS A 33 10.09 14.13 -0.70
CA LYS A 33 11.06 13.27 -0.03
C LYS A 33 10.42 12.10 0.70
N ASN A 34 9.12 11.93 0.62
CA ASN A 34 8.44 10.93 1.41
C ASN A 34 8.05 9.73 0.56
N TRP A 35 8.42 8.55 1.05
CA TRP A 35 8.05 7.29 0.41
C TRP A 35 6.87 6.68 1.17
N ASP A 36 5.85 6.28 0.45
CA ASP A 36 4.64 5.71 1.03
C ASP A 36 4.05 4.71 0.03
N PHE A 37 3.07 3.97 0.49
CA PHE A 37 2.30 3.08 -0.38
C PHE A 37 1.28 3.88 -1.17
N PRO A 38 0.78 3.35 -2.29
CA PRO A 38 -0.33 4.00 -2.99
C PRO A 38 -1.53 4.12 -2.05
N LYS A 39 -2.07 5.33 -1.93
CA LYS A 39 -3.24 5.57 -1.07
C LYS A 39 -3.85 6.91 -1.42
N GLY A 40 -5.08 7.11 -0.98
CA GLY A 40 -5.73 8.39 -1.10
C GLY A 40 -7.03 8.43 -0.32
N LEU A 41 -7.71 9.55 -0.37
CA LEU A 41 -8.89 9.79 0.43
C LEU A 41 -10.03 8.86 0.06
N VAL A 42 -10.69 8.34 1.09
CA VAL A 42 -11.93 7.60 0.91
C VAL A 42 -13.04 8.63 0.68
N GLU A 43 -13.78 8.45 -0.40
CA GLU A 43 -14.82 9.39 -0.77
C GLU A 43 -16.13 9.07 -0.04
N PRO A 44 -17.01 10.06 0.12
CA PRO A 44 -18.28 9.82 0.81
C PRO A 44 -19.04 8.66 0.15
N GLY A 45 -19.48 7.71 0.99
CA GLY A 45 -20.22 6.56 0.51
C GLY A 45 -19.38 5.43 -0.06
N GLU A 46 -18.08 5.64 -0.19
CA GLU A 46 -17.18 4.63 -0.73
C GLU A 46 -16.68 3.72 0.38
N GLN A 47 -16.59 2.41 0.11
CA GLN A 47 -15.98 1.50 1.06
C GLN A 47 -14.47 1.68 1.05
N PRO A 48 -13.80 1.56 2.21
CA PRO A 48 -12.35 1.76 2.24
C PRO A 48 -11.58 0.84 1.31
N LEU A 49 -11.98 -0.42 1.18
CA LEU A 49 -11.29 -1.33 0.27
C LEU A 49 -11.43 -0.88 -1.18
N ASP A 50 -12.60 -0.42 -1.56
CA ASP A 50 -12.82 0.07 -2.93
C ASP A 50 -11.99 1.32 -3.18
N ALA A 51 -11.91 2.20 -2.19
CA ALA A 51 -11.07 3.39 -2.30
C ALA A 51 -9.60 3.01 -2.48
N ALA A 52 -9.13 2.03 -1.69
CA ALA A 52 -7.75 1.59 -1.78
C ALA A 52 -7.43 1.06 -3.17
N VAL A 53 -8.28 0.21 -3.73
CA VAL A 53 -8.08 -0.34 -5.06
C VAL A 53 -8.10 0.76 -6.12
N ARG A 54 -9.04 1.69 -5.99
CA ARG A 54 -9.13 2.82 -6.91
C ARG A 54 -7.87 3.69 -6.87
N GLU A 55 -7.38 3.97 -5.67
CA GLU A 55 -6.18 4.80 -5.54
C GLU A 55 -4.95 4.11 -6.12
N VAL A 56 -4.81 2.80 -5.96
CA VAL A 56 -3.71 2.07 -6.59
C VAL A 56 -3.77 2.27 -8.10
N LYS A 57 -4.95 2.11 -8.68
CA LYS A 57 -5.11 2.27 -10.12
C LYS A 57 -4.79 3.70 -10.57
N GLU A 58 -5.29 4.69 -9.82
CA GLU A 58 -5.08 6.09 -10.19
C GLU A 58 -3.62 6.50 -10.07
N GLU A 59 -2.91 5.98 -9.09
CA GLU A 59 -1.54 6.41 -8.83
C GLU A 59 -0.48 5.57 -9.55
N THR A 60 -0.80 4.33 -9.91
CA THR A 60 0.19 3.41 -10.48
C THR A 60 -0.22 2.73 -11.76
N THR A 61 -1.47 2.80 -12.14
CA THR A 61 -2.11 2.08 -13.24
C THR A 61 -2.23 0.57 -13.02
N LEU A 62 -1.84 0.07 -11.86
CA LEU A 62 -1.97 -1.36 -11.56
C LEU A 62 -3.44 -1.70 -11.29
N VAL A 63 -3.94 -2.74 -11.96
CA VAL A 63 -5.33 -3.16 -11.85
C VAL A 63 -5.49 -4.64 -11.50
N ASN A 64 -4.42 -5.42 -11.58
CA ASN A 64 -4.50 -6.86 -11.34
C ASN A 64 -3.99 -7.21 -9.95
N LEU A 65 -4.72 -6.76 -8.93
CA LEU A 65 -4.37 -7.04 -7.54
C LEU A 65 -5.02 -8.35 -7.11
N ALA A 66 -4.23 -9.19 -6.45
CA ALA A 66 -4.71 -10.44 -5.88
C ALA A 66 -4.64 -10.33 -4.36
N PHE A 67 -5.78 -10.43 -3.71
CA PHE A 67 -5.86 -10.38 -2.25
C PHE A 67 -5.73 -11.78 -1.69
N ASP A 68 -4.55 -12.37 -1.89
CA ASP A 68 -4.27 -13.76 -1.53
C ASP A 68 -4.39 -14.03 -0.04
N TRP A 69 -4.21 -13.01 0.79
CA TRP A 69 -4.22 -13.14 2.24
C TRP A 69 -5.48 -12.58 2.88
N GLY A 70 -6.50 -12.25 2.04
CA GLY A 70 -7.76 -11.72 2.54
C GLY A 70 -7.75 -10.19 2.58
N HIS A 71 -8.66 -9.63 3.36
CA HIS A 71 -8.89 -8.19 3.38
C HIS A 71 -8.61 -7.58 4.75
N GLU A 72 -7.71 -8.19 5.50
CA GLU A 72 -7.26 -7.58 6.74
C GLU A 72 -6.53 -6.28 6.44
N TYR A 73 -6.46 -5.42 7.42
CA TYR A 73 -5.85 -4.12 7.22
C TYR A 73 -5.14 -3.65 8.48
N MET A 74 -4.30 -2.66 8.32
CA MET A 74 -3.66 -1.98 9.42
C MET A 74 -3.86 -0.49 9.28
N ASP A 75 -4.30 0.15 10.36
CA ASP A 75 -4.50 1.59 10.38
C ASP A 75 -3.28 2.26 10.99
N THR A 76 -2.93 3.43 10.47
CA THR A 76 -1.89 4.27 11.06
C THR A 76 -2.50 5.61 11.43
N GLY A 77 -1.98 6.20 12.50
CA GLY A 77 -2.40 7.51 12.92
C GLY A 77 -3.15 7.48 14.23
N PRO A 78 -3.70 8.63 14.63
CA PRO A 78 -3.75 9.85 13.83
C PRO A 78 -2.38 10.52 13.67
N TYR A 79 -2.19 11.13 12.51
CA TYR A 79 -0.97 11.88 12.21
C TYR A 79 -1.37 13.13 11.42
N ASN A 80 -0.49 14.11 11.34
CA ASN A 80 -0.70 15.32 10.54
C ASN A 80 -2.12 15.85 10.66
N LYS A 81 -2.50 16.32 11.85
CA LYS A 81 -3.80 16.92 12.10
C LYS A 81 -4.96 15.92 12.02
N GLY A 82 -4.73 14.73 12.53
CA GLY A 82 -5.80 13.77 12.72
C GLY A 82 -6.05 12.84 11.54
N LYS A 83 -5.12 12.75 10.61
CA LYS A 83 -5.25 11.81 9.50
C LYS A 83 -5.15 10.37 10.00
N ILE A 84 -5.97 9.52 9.41
CA ILE A 84 -5.88 8.06 9.59
C ILE A 84 -5.71 7.46 8.20
N SER A 85 -4.77 6.56 8.03
CA SER A 85 -4.61 5.83 6.78
C SER A 85 -4.72 4.34 7.03
N ARG A 86 -5.52 3.69 6.21
CA ARG A 86 -5.75 2.25 6.29
C ARG A 86 -5.07 1.57 5.13
N TYR A 87 -4.29 0.53 5.43
CA TYR A 87 -3.54 -0.20 4.42
C TYR A 87 -3.99 -1.65 4.37
N TYR A 88 -4.37 -2.09 3.18
CA TYR A 88 -4.62 -3.49 2.88
C TYR A 88 -3.37 -4.11 2.28
N LEU A 89 -3.37 -5.41 2.04
CA LEU A 89 -2.22 -6.12 1.48
C LEU A 89 -2.65 -6.89 0.25
N ALA A 90 -1.95 -6.70 -0.86
CA ALA A 90 -2.27 -7.43 -2.09
C ALA A 90 -1.01 -7.66 -2.92
N ARG A 91 -1.03 -8.73 -3.70
CA ARG A 91 0.01 -9.04 -4.66
C ARG A 91 -0.41 -8.50 -6.02
N SER A 92 0.51 -7.81 -6.70
CA SER A 92 0.27 -7.38 -8.05
C SER A 92 0.80 -8.42 -9.03
N ARG A 93 -0.02 -8.73 -10.03
CA ARG A 93 0.41 -9.61 -11.12
C ARG A 93 1.26 -8.87 -12.12
N ASP A 94 1.13 -7.55 -12.17
CA ASP A 94 1.91 -6.70 -13.06
C ASP A 94 2.90 -5.90 -12.25
N THR A 95 4.08 -5.67 -12.82
CA THR A 95 5.11 -4.86 -12.16
C THR A 95 5.38 -3.55 -12.88
N GLN A 96 4.77 -3.34 -14.04
CA GLN A 96 4.91 -2.10 -14.79
C GLN A 96 4.08 -1.02 -14.13
N VAL A 97 4.75 -0.04 -13.54
CA VAL A 97 4.10 1.08 -12.88
C VAL A 97 4.26 2.32 -13.75
N HIS A 98 3.14 3.01 -13.97
CA HIS A 98 3.14 4.30 -14.63
C HIS A 98 2.62 5.32 -13.63
N LEU A 99 3.19 6.52 -13.65
CA LEU A 99 2.80 7.58 -12.72
C LEU A 99 2.00 8.61 -13.52
N PRO A 100 0.67 8.50 -13.56
CA PRO A 100 -0.14 9.37 -14.41
C PRO A 100 -0.13 10.80 -13.92
N ILE A 101 -0.39 11.72 -14.83
CA ILE A 101 -0.58 13.12 -14.48
C ILE A 101 -1.86 13.23 -13.66
N ASN A 102 -1.76 13.90 -12.52
CA ASN A 102 -2.91 14.22 -11.71
C ASN A 102 -3.57 15.46 -12.32
N PRO A 103 -4.84 15.38 -12.77
CA PRO A 103 -5.47 16.52 -13.45
C PRO A 103 -5.54 17.79 -12.60
N GLU A 104 -5.65 17.63 -11.29
CA GLU A 104 -5.74 18.78 -10.39
C GLU A 104 -4.41 19.47 -10.20
N LEU A 105 -3.30 18.72 -10.34
CA LEU A 105 -1.97 19.26 -10.15
C LEU A 105 -1.29 19.65 -11.46
N GLY A 106 -1.66 19.00 -12.55
CA GLY A 106 -0.99 19.21 -13.85
C GLY A 106 0.30 18.42 -13.98
N PHE A 107 0.64 17.57 -13.03
CA PHE A 107 1.82 16.71 -13.07
C PHE A 107 1.54 15.49 -12.19
N PRO A 108 2.38 14.42 -12.26
CA PRO A 108 2.15 13.27 -11.41
C PRO A 108 2.25 13.62 -9.93
N GLU A 109 1.36 13.06 -9.13
CA GLU A 109 1.38 13.27 -7.69
C GLU A 109 2.65 12.71 -7.08
N HIS A 110 3.17 11.62 -7.65
CA HIS A 110 4.41 11.00 -7.20
C HIS A 110 5.45 11.11 -8.29
N GLN A 111 6.70 11.30 -7.89
CA GLN A 111 7.79 11.53 -8.82
C GLN A 111 8.59 10.27 -9.12
N GLU A 112 8.44 9.24 -8.30
CA GLU A 112 9.22 8.02 -8.48
C GLU A 112 8.48 6.84 -7.88
N ALA A 113 8.68 5.64 -8.47
CA ALA A 113 8.16 4.39 -7.93
C ALA A 113 9.30 3.39 -7.89
N ARG A 114 9.36 2.59 -6.83
CA ARG A 114 10.37 1.54 -6.70
C ARG A 114 9.76 0.29 -6.09
N TRP A 115 10.22 -0.85 -6.59
CA TRP A 115 10.00 -2.14 -5.97
C TRP A 115 11.24 -2.45 -5.15
N VAL A 116 11.08 -2.61 -3.84
CA VAL A 116 12.21 -2.78 -2.94
C VAL A 116 11.95 -3.93 -1.97
N GLY A 117 13.02 -4.52 -1.46
CA GLY A 117 12.90 -5.58 -0.47
C GLY A 117 12.53 -5.04 0.90
N PHE A 118 12.35 -5.95 1.85
CA PHE A 118 11.86 -5.64 3.18
C PHE A 118 12.75 -4.63 3.91
N GLU A 119 14.06 -4.91 3.99
CA GLU A 119 14.96 -4.04 4.74
C GLU A 119 15.06 -2.65 4.11
N THR A 120 15.12 -2.60 2.79
CA THR A 120 15.18 -1.33 2.09
C THR A 120 13.90 -0.53 2.32
N ALA A 121 12.75 -1.19 2.29
CA ALA A 121 11.48 -0.53 2.55
C ALA A 121 11.47 0.09 3.95
N LEU A 122 11.93 -0.66 4.95
CA LEU A 122 11.98 -0.14 6.32
C LEU A 122 12.85 1.12 6.43
N ASN A 123 13.94 1.16 5.64
CA ASN A 123 14.85 2.30 5.69
C ASN A 123 14.34 3.51 4.90
N MET A 124 13.41 3.30 3.97
CA MET A 124 12.93 4.39 3.11
C MET A 124 11.71 5.10 3.68
N VAL A 125 10.86 4.39 4.40
CA VAL A 125 9.59 4.96 4.86
C VAL A 125 9.77 5.72 6.16
N SER A 126 8.80 6.59 6.46
CA SER A 126 8.79 7.28 7.76
C SER A 126 8.49 6.28 8.87
N PRO A 127 8.82 6.63 10.13
CA PRO A 127 8.58 5.72 11.26
C PRO A 127 7.14 5.26 11.36
N ARG A 128 6.18 6.08 10.97
CA ARG A 128 4.75 5.73 11.01
C ARG A 128 4.45 4.47 10.20
N LEU A 129 5.19 4.24 9.12
CA LEU A 129 4.90 3.15 8.19
C LEU A 129 5.69 1.88 8.47
N LYS A 130 6.67 1.93 9.36
CA LYS A 130 7.44 0.72 9.68
C LYS A 130 6.57 -0.40 10.23
N PRO A 131 5.64 -0.13 11.15
CA PRO A 131 4.74 -1.20 11.60
C PRO A 131 3.90 -1.79 10.49
N VAL A 132 3.54 -1.01 9.48
CA VAL A 132 2.77 -1.53 8.35
C VAL A 132 3.59 -2.54 7.57
N ILE A 133 4.88 -2.26 7.36
CA ILE A 133 5.76 -3.18 6.64
C ILE A 133 5.93 -4.47 7.44
N HIS A 134 6.12 -4.36 8.76
CA HIS A 134 6.22 -5.54 9.61
C HIS A 134 4.93 -6.36 9.58
N TRP A 135 3.79 -5.68 9.67
CA TRP A 135 2.49 -6.34 9.62
C TRP A 135 2.33 -7.12 8.30
N ALA A 136 2.66 -6.48 7.18
CA ALA A 136 2.55 -7.13 5.88
C ALA A 136 3.49 -8.33 5.79
N SER A 137 4.73 -8.16 6.23
CA SER A 137 5.72 -9.22 6.20
C SER A 137 5.29 -10.41 7.06
N ASP A 138 4.70 -10.14 8.22
CA ASP A 138 4.23 -11.20 9.09
C ASP A 138 3.11 -12.00 8.43
N ILE A 139 2.18 -11.32 7.75
CA ILE A 139 1.09 -12.02 7.07
C ILE A 139 1.64 -12.88 5.93
N ILE A 140 2.55 -12.32 5.13
CA ILE A 140 3.10 -13.04 3.99
C ILE A 140 3.87 -14.26 4.44
N GLY A 141 4.61 -14.15 5.53
CA GLY A 141 5.41 -15.25 6.04
C GLY A 141 4.67 -16.19 6.96
N ALA A 142 3.45 -15.83 7.39
CA ALA A 142 2.72 -16.64 8.35
C ALA A 142 2.26 -17.94 7.73
N PRO A 143 2.45 -19.09 8.39
CA PRO A 143 1.98 -20.35 7.83
C PRO A 143 0.46 -20.40 7.85
N ALA A 144 -0.13 -20.53 6.69
CA ALA A 144 -1.46 -21.06 6.61
C ALA A 144 -1.30 -22.57 6.71
N ALA A 145 -2.24 -23.24 7.31
CA ALA A 145 -2.13 -24.64 7.66
C ALA A 145 -1.45 -25.47 6.56
N GLY A 146 -0.22 -25.81 6.77
CA GLY A 146 0.53 -26.69 5.88
C GLY A 146 1.04 -26.08 4.59
N ALA A 147 0.36 -25.08 4.07
CA ALA A 147 0.72 -24.53 2.76
C ALA A 147 1.91 -23.61 2.85
N ALA A 148 1.98 -22.83 3.89
CA ALA A 148 3.04 -21.86 4.03
C ALA A 148 4.38 -22.50 4.36
N ALA A 149 4.35 -23.62 5.04
CA ALA A 149 5.60 -24.35 5.30
C ALA A 149 6.24 -24.77 4.00
N ALA A 150 5.44 -25.25 3.04
CA ALA A 150 5.98 -25.63 1.74
C ALA A 150 6.51 -24.43 0.99
N ALA A 151 5.82 -23.30 1.06
CA ALA A 151 6.29 -22.10 0.40
C ALA A 151 7.60 -21.61 0.99
N ALA A 152 7.73 -21.65 2.31
CA ALA A 152 8.95 -21.23 2.97
C ALA A 152 10.14 -22.09 2.57
N VAL A 153 9.91 -23.39 2.39
CA VAL A 153 10.99 -24.30 2.00
C VAL A 153 11.54 -23.96 0.63
N LYS A 154 10.69 -23.47 -0.24
CA LYS A 154 11.11 -23.14 -1.60
C LYS A 154 11.95 -21.90 -1.69
N GLU A 155 11.90 -21.08 -0.70
CA GLU A 155 12.69 -19.86 -0.68
C GLU A 155 14.09 -20.16 -0.24
#